data_c3d12093d9b9ee1f05a6beadf08c0d7a
#
_entry.id   c3d12093d9b9ee1f05a6beadf08c0d7a
#
_cell.length_a   1.000
_cell.length_b   1.000
_cell.length_c   1.000
_cell.angle_alpha   90.00
_cell.angle_beta   90.00
_cell.angle_gamma   90.00
#
_symmetry.space_group_name_H-M   'P 1'
#
loop_
_entity.id
_entity.type
_entity.pdbx_description
1 polymer ?
#
loop_
_entity_poly.entity_id
_entity_poly.type
_entity_poly.pdbx_seq_one_letter_code
_entity_poly.pdbx_strand_id
1 'polypeptide(L)'
;LANPKAIHNTSYKKMVRKQMLEGERPKECEYCWKVEDIGPDNVSDRVYKSVIYTEDQLAEASKTHWNDDVNLKTLEIAFDANCNYACSYCNASFSTQWQSDVKKNGAYQNLVSDGARAFQQDGKWAMPYGKRNEGNPYVEAFFKWWESDLQHTLQELRVTGGEATMSQDFWRLLEWWQGNKDCDVRLAVNSNLGAKPELIDRLARESHAFKEFDLYTSNESFGAHAEYIRDGLIWDTWLSNIHKMMNEGNVRELHMMMTIN
;
A
#
# COMPACT_ATOMS: atom_id res chain seq x y z
N LEU A 1 -2.40 22.22 8.58
CA LEU A 1 -2.26 20.80 8.31
C LEU A 1 -3.09 20.36 7.12
N ALA A 2 -2.99 20.77 6.00
CA ALA A 2 -3.99 20.19 5.14
C ALA A 2 -3.79 20.39 3.65
N ASN A 3 -2.54 20.39 3.25
CA ASN A 3 -2.25 20.32 1.83
C ASN A 3 -1.28 19.16 1.56
N PRO A 4 -1.78 17.94 1.32
CA PRO A 4 -0.95 16.79 0.98
C PRO A 4 -0.10 17.06 -0.28
N LYS A 5 -0.60 17.87 -1.21
CA LYS A 5 0.14 18.34 -2.39
C LYS A 5 1.43 19.08 -2.00
N ALA A 6 1.39 19.84 -0.89
CA ALA A 6 2.59 20.51 -0.38
C ALA A 6 3.66 19.52 0.11
N ILE A 7 3.27 18.35 0.62
CA ILE A 7 4.22 17.32 1.06
C ILE A 7 5.09 16.84 -0.11
N HIS A 8 4.50 16.70 -1.29
CA HIS A 8 5.23 16.28 -2.49
C HIS A 8 6.08 17.41 -3.11
N ASN A 9 5.72 18.66 -2.88
CA ASN A 9 6.36 19.85 -3.44
C ASN A 9 7.15 20.67 -2.42
N THR A 10 7.63 20.06 -1.33
CA THR A 10 8.52 20.74 -0.38
C THR A 10 9.83 21.13 -1.06
N SER A 11 10.46 22.22 -0.58
CA SER A 11 11.79 22.64 -1.07
C SER A 11 12.82 21.52 -1.02
N TYR A 12 12.77 20.67 0.01
CA TYR A 12 13.60 19.48 0.11
C TYR A 12 13.39 18.50 -1.05
N LYS A 13 12.14 18.11 -1.33
CA LYS A 13 11.83 17.20 -2.45
C LYS A 13 12.14 17.81 -3.82
N LYS A 14 11.96 19.11 -3.97
CA LYS A 14 12.37 19.85 -5.17
C LYS A 14 13.89 19.78 -5.36
N MET A 15 14.66 19.94 -4.29
CA MET A 15 16.12 19.80 -4.34
C MET A 15 16.55 18.38 -4.72
N VAL A 16 15.91 17.35 -4.17
CA VAL A 16 16.19 15.94 -4.53
C VAL A 16 15.87 15.69 -6.02
N ARG A 17 14.77 16.24 -6.54
CA ARG A 17 14.47 16.18 -7.99
C ARG A 17 15.54 16.85 -8.83
N LYS A 18 16.03 18.02 -8.40
CA LYS A 18 17.12 18.73 -9.08
C LYS A 18 18.35 17.82 -9.18
N GLN A 19 18.80 17.25 -8.07
CA GLN A 19 19.93 16.33 -8.04
C GLN A 19 19.76 15.17 -9.02
N MET A 20 18.58 14.54 -9.05
CA MET A 20 18.30 13.44 -9.97
C MET A 20 18.32 13.89 -11.45
N LEU A 21 17.81 15.07 -11.77
CA LEU A 21 17.83 15.62 -13.13
C LEU A 21 19.25 15.98 -13.58
N GLU A 22 20.14 16.34 -12.65
CA GLU A 22 21.54 16.62 -12.89
C GLU A 22 22.42 15.34 -12.88
N GLY A 23 21.83 14.16 -12.74
CA GLY A 23 22.52 12.87 -12.73
C GLY A 23 23.20 12.54 -11.40
N GLU A 24 22.93 13.32 -10.35
CA GLU A 24 23.41 13.01 -9.01
C GLU A 24 22.65 11.86 -8.37
N ARG A 25 23.23 11.24 -7.35
CA ARG A 25 22.65 10.15 -6.56
C ARG A 25 22.21 10.64 -5.18
N PRO A 26 20.96 11.11 -4.99
CA PRO A 26 20.48 11.55 -3.69
C PRO A 26 20.57 10.45 -2.63
N LYS A 27 20.93 10.85 -1.41
CA LYS A 27 21.09 9.92 -0.27
C LYS A 27 19.80 9.15 0.04
N GLU A 28 18.65 9.75 -0.20
CA GLU A 28 17.33 9.15 0.01
C GLU A 28 17.09 7.89 -0.81
N CYS A 29 17.81 7.75 -1.92
CA CYS A 29 17.76 6.59 -2.81
C CYS A 29 18.95 5.63 -2.61
N GLU A 30 19.70 5.76 -1.52
CA GLU A 30 20.93 4.97 -1.27
C GLU A 30 20.71 3.47 -1.38
N TYR A 31 19.58 2.97 -0.89
CA TYR A 31 19.22 1.55 -1.02
C TYR A 31 19.13 1.12 -2.49
N CYS A 32 18.43 1.90 -3.30
CA CYS A 32 18.31 1.59 -4.73
C CYS A 32 19.65 1.64 -5.44
N TRP A 33 20.48 2.65 -5.15
CA TRP A 33 21.82 2.74 -5.72
C TRP A 33 22.68 1.54 -5.36
N LYS A 34 22.63 1.07 -4.12
CA LYS A 34 23.38 -0.12 -3.68
C LYS A 34 22.95 -1.37 -4.44
N VAL A 35 21.67 -1.55 -4.71
CA VAL A 35 21.17 -2.68 -5.52
C VAL A 35 21.66 -2.58 -6.96
N GLU A 36 21.58 -1.40 -7.58
CA GLU A 36 22.01 -1.17 -8.96
C GLU A 36 23.53 -1.33 -9.14
N ASP A 37 24.32 -0.95 -8.13
CA ASP A 37 25.78 -1.06 -8.15
C ASP A 37 26.29 -2.51 -8.05
N ILE A 38 25.46 -3.48 -7.67
CA ILE A 38 25.83 -4.91 -7.67
C ILE A 38 26.07 -5.40 -9.11
N GLY A 39 25.32 -4.89 -10.08
CA GLY A 39 25.48 -5.23 -11.48
C GLY A 39 24.23 -4.92 -12.33
N PRO A 40 24.37 -4.95 -13.67
CA PRO A 40 23.32 -4.50 -14.59
C PRO A 40 22.04 -5.34 -14.53
N ASP A 41 22.12 -6.58 -14.04
CA ASP A 41 20.97 -7.48 -13.93
C ASP A 41 20.16 -7.25 -12.65
N ASN A 42 20.64 -6.35 -11.75
CA ASN A 42 19.97 -6.08 -10.48
C ASN A 42 19.02 -4.89 -10.62
N VAL A 43 17.74 -5.18 -10.52
CA VAL A 43 16.66 -4.19 -10.66
C VAL A 43 16.26 -3.68 -9.29
N SER A 44 16.49 -2.39 -9.04
CA SER A 44 16.02 -1.72 -7.83
C SER A 44 14.51 -1.44 -7.90
N ASP A 45 13.90 -1.19 -6.73
CA ASP A 45 12.49 -0.77 -6.66
C ASP A 45 12.21 0.51 -7.48
N ARG A 46 13.17 1.43 -7.51
CA ARG A 46 13.12 2.65 -8.32
C ARG A 46 13.00 2.34 -9.81
N VAL A 47 13.81 1.41 -10.31
CA VAL A 47 13.77 0.99 -11.73
C VAL A 47 12.50 0.22 -12.01
N TYR A 48 12.15 -0.73 -11.15
CA TYR A 48 10.92 -1.53 -11.30
C TYR A 48 9.67 -0.65 -11.36
N LYS A 49 9.54 0.33 -10.46
CA LYS A 49 8.39 1.25 -10.44
C LYS A 49 8.37 2.23 -11.62
N SER A 50 9.48 2.44 -12.31
CA SER A 50 9.50 3.32 -13.48
C SER A 50 8.93 2.67 -14.75
N VAL A 51 8.76 1.36 -14.78
CA VAL A 51 8.23 0.61 -15.94
C VAL A 51 6.79 1.02 -16.31
N ILE A 52 6.04 1.58 -15.37
CA ILE A 52 4.68 2.10 -15.62
C ILE A 52 4.67 3.32 -16.57
N TYR A 53 5.79 4.02 -16.72
CA TYR A 53 5.89 5.24 -17.50
C TYR A 53 6.35 4.94 -18.93
N THR A 54 5.73 5.65 -19.88
CA THR A 54 6.18 5.63 -21.28
C THR A 54 7.44 6.49 -21.44
N GLU A 55 8.19 6.26 -22.53
CA GLU A 55 9.36 7.08 -22.86
C GLU A 55 8.99 8.56 -23.04
N ASP A 56 7.83 8.84 -23.64
CA ASP A 56 7.34 10.23 -23.81
C ASP A 56 7.07 10.89 -22.45
N GLN A 57 6.50 10.17 -21.49
CA GLN A 57 6.26 10.68 -20.13
C GLN A 57 7.57 10.95 -19.39
N LEU A 58 8.56 10.09 -19.56
CA LEU A 58 9.90 10.30 -18.99
C LEU A 58 10.61 11.49 -19.64
N ALA A 59 10.49 11.63 -20.95
CA ALA A 59 11.03 12.77 -21.70
C ALA A 59 10.35 14.10 -21.29
N GLU A 60 9.05 14.09 -21.05
CA GLU A 60 8.33 15.26 -20.53
C GLU A 60 8.77 15.61 -19.11
N ALA A 61 8.88 14.60 -18.23
CA ALA A 61 9.34 14.79 -16.86
C ALA A 61 10.76 15.40 -16.80
N SER A 62 11.65 14.97 -17.72
CA SER A 62 13.03 15.52 -17.80
C SER A 62 13.09 16.96 -18.26
N LYS A 63 12.06 17.48 -18.94
CA LYS A 63 11.94 18.89 -19.37
C LYS A 63 11.31 19.78 -18.28
N THR A 64 10.63 19.19 -17.30
CA THR A 64 10.00 19.93 -16.22
C THR A 64 11.06 20.59 -15.33
N HIS A 65 10.91 21.89 -15.08
CA HIS A 65 11.86 22.57 -14.21
C HIS A 65 11.79 22.03 -12.79
N TRP A 66 12.94 21.77 -12.19
CA TRP A 66 13.04 21.10 -10.89
C TRP A 66 12.25 21.77 -9.76
N ASN A 67 12.06 23.12 -9.85
CA ASN A 67 11.36 23.91 -8.85
C ASN A 67 9.86 24.03 -9.09
N ASP A 68 9.34 23.49 -10.18
CA ASP A 68 7.91 23.51 -10.44
C ASP A 68 7.16 22.57 -9.49
N ASP A 69 5.91 22.94 -9.20
CA ASP A 69 5.00 22.05 -8.51
C ASP A 69 4.50 20.97 -9.48
N VAL A 70 4.61 19.72 -9.08
CA VAL A 70 4.16 18.58 -9.88
C VAL A 70 3.17 17.74 -9.11
N ASN A 71 2.25 17.09 -9.82
CA ASN A 71 1.36 16.10 -9.25
C ASN A 71 1.97 14.69 -9.33
N LEU A 72 1.51 13.81 -8.45
CA LEU A 72 1.89 12.40 -8.46
C LEU A 72 1.32 11.70 -9.70
N LYS A 73 2.06 10.72 -10.18
CA LYS A 73 1.62 9.76 -11.20
C LYS A 73 1.29 8.39 -10.59
N THR A 74 1.90 8.07 -9.48
CA THR A 74 1.60 6.89 -8.68
C THR A 74 1.51 7.28 -7.20
N LEU A 75 0.58 6.67 -6.49
CA LEU A 75 0.43 6.86 -5.05
C LEU A 75 0.10 5.54 -4.39
N GLU A 76 0.84 5.22 -3.33
CA GLU A 76 0.50 4.14 -2.41
C GLU A 76 0.00 4.73 -1.10
N ILE A 77 -1.13 4.22 -0.60
CA ILE A 77 -1.78 4.72 0.61
C ILE A 77 -2.21 3.56 1.51
N ALA A 78 -1.99 3.74 2.82
CA ALA A 78 -2.55 2.91 3.87
C ALA A 78 -3.49 3.77 4.72
N PHE A 79 -4.77 3.45 4.74
CA PHE A 79 -5.76 4.21 5.49
C PHE A 79 -5.66 3.96 6.99
N ASP A 80 -5.44 2.71 7.36
CA ASP A 80 -5.33 2.29 8.76
C ASP A 80 -4.53 0.98 8.90
N ALA A 81 -4.38 0.50 10.13
CA ALA A 81 -3.70 -0.75 10.47
C ALA A 81 -4.67 -1.89 10.80
N ASN A 82 -5.97 -1.76 10.47
CA ASN A 82 -6.93 -2.82 10.72
C ASN A 82 -6.53 -4.08 9.95
N CYS A 83 -6.35 -5.19 10.66
CA CYS A 83 -5.97 -6.47 10.08
C CYS A 83 -6.50 -7.61 10.93
N ASN A 84 -6.90 -8.69 10.29
CA ASN A 84 -7.36 -9.92 10.91
C ASN A 84 -6.25 -10.96 11.07
N TYR A 85 -5.02 -10.68 10.59
CA TYR A 85 -3.88 -11.59 10.70
C TYR A 85 -2.77 -11.04 11.58
N ALA A 86 -2.03 -11.97 12.23
CA ALA A 86 -0.79 -11.70 12.94
C ALA A 86 0.38 -12.45 12.27
N CYS A 87 0.68 -12.08 11.02
CA CYS A 87 1.76 -12.72 10.26
C CYS A 87 3.11 -12.60 10.97
N SER A 88 3.94 -13.64 10.90
CA SER A 88 5.21 -13.75 11.64
C SER A 88 6.22 -12.65 11.36
N TYR A 89 6.18 -12.05 10.16
CA TYR A 89 7.05 -10.94 9.73
C TYR A 89 6.39 -9.55 9.87
N CYS A 90 5.19 -9.49 10.46
CA CYS A 90 4.48 -8.24 10.73
C CYS A 90 4.60 -7.85 12.21
N ASN A 91 4.06 -6.72 12.58
CA ASN A 91 4.09 -6.22 13.96
C ASN A 91 2.89 -5.35 14.32
N ALA A 92 2.82 -4.94 15.59
CA ALA A 92 1.72 -4.17 16.14
C ALA A 92 1.53 -2.75 15.54
N SER A 93 2.51 -2.22 14.80
CA SER A 93 2.35 -0.93 14.11
C SER A 93 1.50 -1.06 12.84
N PHE A 94 1.40 -2.27 12.27
CA PHE A 94 0.74 -2.53 10.99
C PHE A 94 -0.43 -3.50 11.09
N SER A 95 -0.71 -4.07 12.28
CA SER A 95 -1.81 -5.02 12.46
C SER A 95 -2.47 -4.86 13.82
N THR A 96 -3.79 -4.63 13.81
CA THR A 96 -4.60 -4.62 15.03
C THR A 96 -4.69 -6.00 15.67
N GLN A 97 -4.52 -7.08 14.91
CA GLN A 97 -4.45 -8.43 15.47
C GLN A 97 -3.18 -8.61 16.31
N TRP A 98 -2.02 -8.13 15.81
CA TRP A 98 -0.79 -8.07 16.61
C TRP A 98 -0.92 -7.19 17.84
N GLN A 99 -1.61 -6.04 17.73
CA GLN A 99 -1.90 -5.18 18.89
C GLN A 99 -2.69 -5.94 19.95
N SER A 100 -3.68 -6.69 19.52
CA SER A 100 -4.53 -7.51 20.39
C SER A 100 -3.71 -8.62 21.07
N ASP A 101 -2.85 -9.28 20.33
CA ASP A 101 -1.99 -10.35 20.82
C ASP A 101 -0.99 -9.83 21.86
N VAL A 102 -0.25 -8.78 21.55
CA VAL A 102 0.71 -8.15 22.48
C VAL A 102 0.02 -7.61 23.73
N LYS A 103 -1.19 -7.07 23.60
CA LYS A 103 -1.97 -6.60 24.75
C LYS A 103 -2.39 -7.76 25.67
N LYS A 104 -2.71 -8.92 25.11
CA LYS A 104 -3.19 -10.10 25.85
C LYS A 104 -2.04 -10.91 26.46
N ASN A 105 -0.99 -11.14 25.70
CA ASN A 105 0.06 -12.10 26.00
C ASN A 105 1.39 -11.43 26.41
N GLY A 106 1.51 -10.11 26.27
CA GLY A 106 2.75 -9.37 26.43
C GLY A 106 3.63 -9.40 25.20
N ALA A 107 4.69 -8.59 25.18
CA ALA A 107 5.68 -8.62 24.11
C ALA A 107 6.58 -9.86 24.25
N TYR A 108 7.14 -10.30 23.13
CA TYR A 108 8.06 -11.44 23.15
C TYR A 108 9.33 -11.11 23.94
N GLN A 109 9.55 -11.87 25.03
CA GLN A 109 10.62 -11.58 26.00
C GLN A 109 12.03 -11.77 25.44
N ASN A 110 12.19 -12.59 24.42
CA ASN A 110 13.48 -12.96 23.84
C ASN A 110 13.80 -12.24 22.53
N LEU A 111 12.94 -11.30 22.08
CA LEU A 111 13.25 -10.48 20.91
C LEU A 111 14.17 -9.33 21.32
N VAL A 112 15.36 -9.31 20.75
CA VAL A 112 16.22 -8.14 20.80
C VAL A 112 15.68 -7.15 19.77
N SER A 113 15.03 -6.11 20.27
CA SER A 113 14.52 -5.03 19.42
C SER A 113 15.70 -4.22 18.86
N ASP A 114 15.63 -3.89 17.58
CA ASP A 114 16.49 -2.88 16.93
C ASP A 114 16.16 -1.44 17.38
N GLY A 115 15.33 -1.27 18.40
CA GLY A 115 14.76 -0.01 18.85
C GLY A 115 13.42 0.32 18.24
N ALA A 116 12.87 -0.55 17.38
CA ALA A 116 11.54 -0.37 16.83
C ALA A 116 10.46 -0.46 17.91
N ARG A 117 9.67 0.59 18.06
CA ARG A 117 8.61 0.72 19.09
C ARG A 117 7.55 -0.39 18.99
N ALA A 118 7.40 -0.99 17.82
CA ALA A 118 6.44 -2.06 17.55
C ALA A 118 6.57 -3.28 18.48
N PHE A 119 7.75 -3.51 19.05
CA PHE A 119 8.03 -4.64 19.93
C PHE A 119 8.10 -4.27 21.41
N GLN A 120 7.80 -3.00 21.78
CA GLN A 120 7.81 -2.54 23.16
C GLN A 120 6.45 -2.76 23.84
N GLN A 121 6.47 -3.05 25.12
CA GLN A 121 5.25 -3.33 25.92
C GLN A 121 4.47 -2.08 26.31
N ASP A 122 5.02 -0.89 26.17
CA ASP A 122 4.47 0.34 26.73
C ASP A 122 3.33 0.97 25.93
N GLY A 123 2.84 0.30 24.90
CA GLY A 123 1.73 0.77 24.06
C GLY A 123 2.07 1.97 23.17
N LYS A 124 3.33 2.42 23.12
CA LYS A 124 3.77 3.55 22.28
C LYS A 124 3.77 3.23 20.77
N TRP A 125 3.46 2.01 20.41
CA TRP A 125 3.22 1.59 19.05
C TRP A 125 1.83 1.99 18.53
N ALA A 126 0.93 2.48 19.40
CA ALA A 126 -0.37 2.94 18.96
C ALA A 126 -0.23 4.11 17.99
N MET A 127 -0.71 3.92 16.77
CA MET A 127 -0.71 4.98 15.76
C MET A 127 -1.65 6.10 16.19
N PRO A 128 -1.28 7.38 16.00
CA PRO A 128 -2.23 8.48 16.10
C PRO A 128 -3.41 8.22 15.16
N TYR A 129 -4.62 8.53 15.59
CA TYR A 129 -5.84 8.28 14.80
C TYR A 129 -6.13 6.79 14.50
N GLY A 130 -5.58 5.88 15.28
CA GLY A 130 -5.77 4.43 15.10
C GLY A 130 -7.08 3.86 15.67
N LYS A 131 -7.88 4.65 16.36
CA LYS A 131 -9.16 4.18 16.90
C LYS A 131 -10.23 4.20 15.82
N ARG A 132 -11.02 3.15 15.74
CA ARG A 132 -12.04 2.91 14.71
C ARG A 132 -13.02 4.08 14.46
N ASN A 133 -13.25 4.94 15.44
CA ASN A 133 -14.19 6.06 15.37
C ASN A 133 -13.49 7.41 15.50
N GLU A 134 -12.17 7.45 15.33
CA GLU A 134 -11.40 8.69 15.42
C GLU A 134 -11.24 9.27 14.01
N GLY A 135 -11.75 10.48 13.78
CA GLY A 135 -11.58 11.14 12.50
C GLY A 135 -10.10 11.38 12.19
N ASN A 136 -9.62 10.88 11.08
CA ASN A 136 -8.24 11.06 10.64
C ASN A 136 -8.13 12.24 9.67
N PRO A 137 -7.53 13.37 10.09
CA PRO A 137 -7.44 14.56 9.23
C PRO A 137 -6.59 14.34 7.97
N TYR A 138 -5.71 13.34 7.96
CA TYR A 138 -4.93 12.99 6.77
C TYR A 138 -5.78 12.27 5.74
N VAL A 139 -6.71 11.42 6.17
CA VAL A 139 -7.68 10.76 5.29
C VAL A 139 -8.59 11.80 4.64
N GLU A 140 -9.12 12.75 5.40
CA GLU A 140 -9.94 13.84 4.85
C GLU A 140 -9.14 14.73 3.87
N ALA A 141 -7.87 14.96 4.15
CA ALA A 141 -6.99 15.69 3.24
C ALA A 141 -6.72 14.90 1.96
N PHE A 142 -6.56 13.56 2.05
CA PHE A 142 -6.44 12.70 0.88
C PHE A 142 -7.68 12.77 0.00
N PHE A 143 -8.89 12.61 0.54
CA PHE A 143 -10.12 12.65 -0.26
C PHE A 143 -10.32 14.00 -0.95
N LYS A 144 -10.03 15.12 -0.29
CA LYS A 144 -10.04 16.44 -0.93
C LYS A 144 -9.05 16.53 -2.10
N TRP A 145 -7.85 15.99 -1.92
CA TRP A 145 -6.84 15.96 -2.97
C TRP A 145 -7.19 14.98 -4.09
N TRP A 146 -7.78 13.84 -3.74
CA TRP A 146 -8.32 12.89 -4.70
C TRP A 146 -9.34 13.54 -5.63
N GLU A 147 -10.34 14.19 -5.07
CA GLU A 147 -11.41 14.85 -5.83
C GLU A 147 -10.93 16.03 -6.67
N SER A 148 -9.95 16.80 -6.19
CA SER A 148 -9.48 18.01 -6.91
C SER A 148 -8.42 17.71 -7.98
N ASP A 149 -7.54 16.75 -7.74
CA ASP A 149 -6.34 16.58 -8.57
C ASP A 149 -6.02 15.12 -8.92
N LEU A 150 -5.92 14.23 -7.91
CA LEU A 150 -5.29 12.94 -8.09
C LEU A 150 -6.02 12.03 -9.08
N GLN A 151 -7.34 12.02 -9.06
CA GLN A 151 -8.16 11.26 -10.01
C GLN A 151 -7.89 11.61 -11.49
N HIS A 152 -7.31 12.79 -11.76
CA HIS A 152 -6.98 13.26 -13.10
C HIS A 152 -5.50 13.13 -13.45
N THR A 153 -4.65 12.88 -12.46
CA THR A 153 -3.19 12.90 -12.65
C THR A 153 -2.51 11.56 -12.37
N LEU A 154 -3.11 10.72 -11.53
CA LEU A 154 -2.57 9.39 -11.25
C LEU A 154 -2.76 8.45 -12.44
N GLN A 155 -1.78 7.60 -12.64
CA GLN A 155 -1.87 6.38 -13.46
C GLN A 155 -2.24 5.18 -12.59
N GLU A 156 -1.73 5.14 -11.35
CA GLU A 156 -2.01 4.08 -10.39
C GLU A 156 -2.23 4.63 -8.99
N LEU A 157 -3.30 4.19 -8.35
CA LEU A 157 -3.51 4.29 -6.91
C LEU A 157 -3.42 2.89 -6.32
N ARG A 158 -2.45 2.68 -5.44
CA ARG A 158 -2.30 1.44 -4.69
C ARG A 158 -2.81 1.63 -3.27
N VAL A 159 -3.74 0.77 -2.86
CA VAL A 159 -4.23 0.73 -1.48
C VAL A 159 -3.63 -0.47 -0.77
N THR A 160 -2.94 -0.17 0.33
CA THR A 160 -2.32 -1.13 1.24
C THR A 160 -2.85 -0.93 2.66
N GLY A 161 -2.12 -1.34 3.67
CA GLY A 161 -2.46 -1.14 5.08
C GLY A 161 -2.28 -2.42 5.87
N GLY A 162 -3.08 -2.61 6.90
CA GLY A 162 -3.22 -3.89 7.56
C GLY A 162 -3.91 -4.89 6.61
N GLU A 163 -5.22 -4.76 6.49
CA GLU A 163 -6.05 -5.43 5.49
C GLU A 163 -7.03 -4.40 4.88
N ALA A 164 -6.86 -4.09 3.61
CA ALA A 164 -7.61 -3.02 2.94
C ALA A 164 -9.13 -3.20 3.07
N THR A 165 -9.63 -4.43 2.91
CA THR A 165 -11.07 -4.74 2.99
C THR A 165 -11.67 -4.54 4.39
N MET A 166 -10.86 -4.38 5.42
CA MET A 166 -11.30 -4.06 6.78
C MET A 166 -11.38 -2.55 7.05
N SER A 167 -10.86 -1.72 6.15
CA SER A 167 -10.88 -0.27 6.28
C SER A 167 -12.18 0.34 5.80
N GLN A 168 -12.79 1.20 6.61
CA GLN A 168 -13.98 1.97 6.22
C GLN A 168 -13.66 2.99 5.11
N ASP A 169 -12.47 3.58 5.16
CA ASP A 169 -12.04 4.57 4.18
C ASP A 169 -11.69 3.94 2.83
N PHE A 170 -11.25 2.67 2.82
CA PHE A 170 -11.17 1.91 1.59
C PHE A 170 -12.55 1.77 0.92
N TRP A 171 -13.57 1.38 1.67
CA TRP A 171 -14.93 1.26 1.13
C TRP A 171 -15.51 2.61 0.69
N ARG A 172 -15.22 3.68 1.42
CA ARG A 172 -15.57 5.06 1.01
C ARG A 172 -14.94 5.41 -0.34
N LEU A 173 -13.71 5.01 -0.59
CA LEU A 173 -13.05 5.20 -1.89
C LEU A 173 -13.76 4.41 -2.99
N LEU A 174 -14.12 3.17 -2.74
CA LEU A 174 -14.86 2.34 -3.70
C LEU A 174 -16.26 2.90 -3.98
N GLU A 175 -16.95 3.39 -2.98
CA GLU A 175 -18.25 4.07 -3.15
C GLU A 175 -18.15 5.30 -4.05
N TRP A 176 -17.09 6.10 -3.89
CA TRP A 176 -16.80 7.21 -4.80
C TRP A 176 -16.66 6.69 -6.25
N TRP A 177 -15.95 5.58 -6.45
CA TRP A 177 -15.72 5.00 -7.78
C TRP A 177 -17.00 4.47 -8.43
N GLN A 178 -17.93 3.92 -7.65
CA GLN A 178 -19.24 3.49 -8.19
C GLN A 178 -20.00 4.66 -8.88
N GLY A 179 -19.81 5.87 -8.40
CA GLY A 179 -20.36 7.10 -9.00
C GLY A 179 -19.51 7.70 -10.13
N ASN A 180 -18.26 7.22 -10.32
CA ASN A 180 -17.26 7.83 -11.22
C ASN A 180 -16.54 6.76 -12.07
N LYS A 181 -17.33 5.93 -12.78
CA LYS A 181 -16.80 4.79 -13.55
C LYS A 181 -15.90 5.17 -14.73
N ASP A 182 -15.91 6.44 -15.12
CA ASP A 182 -15.05 6.96 -16.20
C ASP A 182 -13.63 7.30 -15.72
N CYS A 183 -13.35 7.17 -14.43
CA CYS A 183 -12.01 7.38 -13.88
C CYS A 183 -11.02 6.38 -14.51
N ASP A 184 -9.93 6.92 -15.10
CA ASP A 184 -8.91 6.14 -15.82
C ASP A 184 -7.78 5.65 -14.91
N VAL A 185 -7.82 6.00 -13.61
CA VAL A 185 -6.78 5.58 -12.67
C VAL A 185 -6.89 4.07 -12.43
N ARG A 186 -5.80 3.35 -12.62
CA ARG A 186 -5.70 1.94 -12.24
C ARG A 186 -5.76 1.81 -10.72
N LEU A 187 -6.65 0.97 -10.22
CA LEU A 187 -6.68 0.62 -8.80
C LEU A 187 -5.91 -0.66 -8.55
N ALA A 188 -4.91 -0.61 -7.69
CA ALA A 188 -4.17 -1.76 -7.19
C ALA A 188 -4.48 -1.95 -5.69
N VAL A 189 -4.89 -3.14 -5.28
CA VAL A 189 -5.25 -3.41 -3.88
C VAL A 189 -4.43 -4.56 -3.33
N ASN A 190 -3.77 -4.31 -2.21
CA ASN A 190 -3.13 -5.36 -1.43
C ASN A 190 -4.12 -5.89 -0.40
N SER A 191 -4.49 -7.17 -0.52
CA SER A 191 -5.39 -7.84 0.41
C SER A 191 -4.85 -9.22 0.79
N ASN A 192 -4.99 -9.57 2.04
CA ASN A 192 -4.70 -10.92 2.51
C ASN A 192 -5.78 -11.93 2.09
N LEU A 193 -6.88 -11.47 1.50
CA LEU A 193 -8.05 -12.26 1.06
C LEU A 193 -8.65 -13.17 2.14
N GLY A 194 -8.39 -12.89 3.41
CA GLY A 194 -8.93 -13.62 4.55
C GLY A 194 -10.03 -12.88 5.29
N ALA A 195 -10.58 -11.83 4.69
CA ALA A 195 -11.72 -11.12 5.24
C ALA A 195 -12.99 -11.99 5.22
N LYS A 196 -14.01 -11.52 5.93
CA LYS A 196 -15.32 -12.20 5.94
C LYS A 196 -15.87 -12.34 4.51
N PRO A 197 -16.58 -13.45 4.20
CA PRO A 197 -17.11 -13.72 2.85
C PRO A 197 -17.88 -12.54 2.25
N GLU A 198 -18.66 -11.84 3.06
CA GLU A 198 -19.48 -10.71 2.59
C GLU A 198 -18.63 -9.54 2.07
N LEU A 199 -17.41 -9.35 2.63
CA LEU A 199 -16.47 -8.32 2.18
C LEU A 199 -15.79 -8.72 0.87
N ILE A 200 -15.47 -10.00 0.71
CA ILE A 200 -14.92 -10.52 -0.55
C ILE A 200 -15.96 -10.46 -1.65
N ASP A 201 -17.22 -10.85 -1.36
CA ASP A 201 -18.35 -10.73 -2.28
C ASP A 201 -18.59 -9.28 -2.70
N ARG A 202 -18.46 -8.36 -1.74
CA ARG A 202 -18.55 -6.93 -2.01
C ARG A 202 -17.42 -6.46 -2.92
N LEU A 203 -16.17 -6.85 -2.64
CA LEU A 203 -15.01 -6.47 -3.44
C LEU A 203 -15.13 -7.00 -4.88
N ALA A 204 -15.50 -8.27 -5.05
CA ALA A 204 -15.71 -8.86 -6.38
C ALA A 204 -16.76 -8.08 -7.16
N ARG A 205 -17.92 -7.81 -6.56
CA ARG A 205 -18.99 -7.06 -7.20
C ARG A 205 -18.60 -5.62 -7.53
N GLU A 206 -17.98 -4.90 -6.59
CA GLU A 206 -17.64 -3.49 -6.77
C GLU A 206 -16.44 -3.29 -7.71
N SER A 207 -15.60 -4.32 -7.91
CA SER A 207 -14.47 -4.26 -8.84
C SER A 207 -14.88 -3.97 -10.30
N HIS A 208 -16.11 -4.26 -10.68
CA HIS A 208 -16.64 -3.95 -12.02
C HIS A 208 -16.82 -2.45 -12.31
N ALA A 209 -16.64 -1.59 -11.31
CA ALA A 209 -16.64 -0.14 -11.53
C ALA A 209 -15.27 0.37 -12.01
N PHE A 210 -14.20 -0.42 -11.88
CA PHE A 210 -12.86 0.00 -12.26
C PHE A 210 -12.56 -0.42 -13.69
N LYS A 211 -11.95 0.46 -14.47
CA LYS A 211 -11.45 0.12 -15.81
C LYS A 211 -10.26 -0.83 -15.74
N GLU A 212 -9.36 -0.60 -14.78
CA GLU A 212 -8.22 -1.48 -14.51
C GLU A 212 -8.14 -1.75 -13.00
N PHE A 213 -8.18 -3.02 -12.63
CA PHE A 213 -8.09 -3.46 -11.25
C PHE A 213 -7.07 -4.58 -11.10
N ASP A 214 -6.02 -4.32 -10.32
CA ASP A 214 -4.98 -5.28 -9.98
C ASP A 214 -5.11 -5.70 -8.52
N LEU A 215 -5.08 -6.99 -8.30
CA LEU A 215 -5.17 -7.58 -6.97
C LEU A 215 -3.83 -8.17 -6.56
N TYR A 216 -3.31 -7.70 -5.45
CA TYR A 216 -2.10 -8.22 -4.81
C TYR A 216 -2.50 -9.01 -3.58
N THR A 217 -2.11 -10.28 -3.51
CA THR A 217 -2.30 -11.09 -2.30
C THR A 217 -0.99 -11.70 -1.87
N SER A 218 -0.83 -11.86 -0.57
CA SER A 218 0.46 -12.31 -0.04
C SER A 218 0.36 -13.75 0.42
N ASN A 219 1.34 -14.55 0.00
CA ASN A 219 1.48 -15.94 0.44
C ASN A 219 2.92 -16.42 0.27
N GLU A 220 3.50 -17.01 1.31
CA GLU A 220 4.88 -17.47 1.36
C GLU A 220 5.00 -19.00 1.22
N SER A 221 3.90 -19.74 1.39
CA SER A 221 3.90 -21.20 1.41
C SER A 221 2.51 -21.75 1.07
N PHE A 222 2.26 -23.01 1.35
CA PHE A 222 0.95 -23.64 1.11
C PHE A 222 0.48 -24.45 2.33
N GLY A 223 -0.85 -24.63 2.43
CA GLY A 223 -1.49 -25.42 3.47
C GLY A 223 -1.10 -24.96 4.88
N ALA A 224 -0.85 -25.90 5.78
CA ALA A 224 -0.53 -25.65 7.18
C ALA A 224 0.73 -24.76 7.38
N HIS A 225 1.68 -24.78 6.45
CA HIS A 225 2.85 -23.90 6.53
C HIS A 225 2.45 -22.42 6.27
N ALA A 226 1.57 -22.17 5.32
CA ALA A 226 1.04 -20.81 5.09
C ALA A 226 0.25 -20.32 6.30
N GLU A 227 -0.58 -21.16 6.91
CA GLU A 227 -1.34 -20.86 8.12
C GLU A 227 -0.44 -20.58 9.33
N TYR A 228 0.68 -21.29 9.46
CA TYR A 228 1.67 -21.05 10.51
C TYR A 228 2.38 -19.70 10.34
N ILE A 229 2.78 -19.34 9.11
CA ILE A 229 3.47 -18.07 8.82
C ILE A 229 2.51 -16.88 8.99
N ARG A 230 1.23 -17.08 8.62
CA ARG A 230 0.17 -16.07 8.64
C ARG A 230 -0.90 -16.44 9.63
N ASP A 231 -0.63 -16.26 10.91
CA ASP A 231 -1.62 -16.54 11.95
C ASP A 231 -2.93 -15.80 11.67
N GLY A 232 -4.02 -16.57 11.54
CA GLY A 232 -5.33 -16.12 11.10
C GLY A 232 -5.71 -16.54 9.67
N LEU A 233 -4.77 -16.99 8.85
CA LEU A 233 -5.04 -17.58 7.54
C LEU A 233 -5.74 -18.95 7.72
N ILE A 234 -6.76 -19.20 6.89
CA ILE A 234 -7.35 -20.51 6.64
C ILE A 234 -7.12 -20.79 5.15
N TRP A 235 -6.26 -21.76 4.86
CA TRP A 235 -5.77 -22.04 3.51
C TRP A 235 -6.88 -22.24 2.47
N ASP A 236 -7.83 -23.10 2.78
CA ASP A 236 -8.93 -23.43 1.84
C ASP A 236 -9.85 -22.23 1.60
N THR A 237 -10.07 -21.41 2.64
CA THR A 237 -10.86 -20.18 2.52
C THR A 237 -10.13 -19.16 1.64
N TRP A 238 -8.83 -18.97 1.85
CA TRP A 238 -8.00 -18.06 1.05
C TRP A 238 -7.98 -18.48 -0.42
N LEU A 239 -7.79 -19.76 -0.70
CA LEU A 239 -7.80 -20.30 -2.06
C LEU A 239 -9.16 -20.12 -2.74
N SER A 240 -10.25 -20.39 -2.00
CA SER A 240 -11.61 -20.15 -2.48
C SER A 240 -11.87 -18.69 -2.81
N ASN A 241 -11.36 -17.77 -1.98
CA ASN A 241 -11.49 -16.34 -2.21
C ASN A 241 -10.69 -15.86 -3.42
N ILE A 242 -9.50 -16.43 -3.69
CA ILE A 242 -8.77 -16.19 -4.94
C ILE A 242 -9.62 -16.61 -6.15
N HIS A 243 -10.13 -17.84 -6.14
CA HIS A 243 -10.95 -18.33 -7.25
C HIS A 243 -12.19 -17.45 -7.45
N LYS A 244 -12.81 -17.01 -6.35
CA LYS A 244 -13.95 -16.09 -6.43
C LYS A 244 -13.57 -14.77 -7.09
N MET A 245 -12.50 -14.12 -6.64
CA MET A 245 -12.04 -12.85 -7.22
C MET A 245 -11.73 -12.98 -8.71
N MET A 246 -11.09 -14.09 -9.11
CA MET A 246 -10.73 -14.33 -10.52
C MET A 246 -11.93 -14.67 -11.40
N ASN A 247 -12.98 -15.29 -10.87
CA ASN A 247 -14.13 -15.74 -11.64
C ASN A 247 -15.29 -14.72 -11.63
N GLU A 248 -15.46 -13.99 -10.54
CA GLU A 248 -16.60 -13.10 -10.31
C GLU A 248 -16.20 -11.62 -10.27
N GLY A 249 -14.93 -11.30 -10.04
CA GLY A 249 -14.40 -9.93 -10.04
C GLY A 249 -13.87 -9.50 -11.39
N ASN A 250 -13.71 -8.18 -11.58
CA ASN A 250 -13.06 -7.59 -12.75
C ASN A 250 -11.53 -7.45 -12.53
N VAL A 251 -10.88 -8.54 -12.13
CA VAL A 251 -9.43 -8.55 -11.85
C VAL A 251 -8.65 -8.65 -13.16
N ARG A 252 -7.86 -7.62 -13.49
CA ARG A 252 -6.97 -7.60 -14.64
C ARG A 252 -5.75 -8.50 -14.42
N GLU A 253 -5.09 -8.32 -13.28
CA GLU A 253 -3.90 -9.09 -12.89
C GLU A 253 -3.98 -9.47 -11.42
N LEU A 254 -3.62 -10.73 -11.12
CA LEU A 254 -3.41 -11.22 -9.76
C LEU A 254 -1.93 -11.38 -9.51
N HIS A 255 -1.41 -10.67 -8.52
CA HIS A 255 -0.01 -10.72 -8.12
C HIS A 255 0.15 -11.45 -6.78
N MET A 256 1.04 -12.43 -6.77
CA MET A 256 1.42 -13.12 -5.53
C MET A 256 2.64 -12.43 -4.92
N MET A 257 2.47 -11.88 -3.72
CA MET A 257 3.56 -11.25 -2.98
C MET A 257 4.13 -12.25 -1.97
N MET A 258 5.44 -12.47 -2.03
CA MET A 258 6.15 -13.37 -1.12
C MET A 258 7.18 -12.58 -0.30
N THR A 259 7.08 -12.70 1.02
CA THR A 259 8.12 -12.19 1.92
C THR A 259 9.12 -13.30 2.18
N ILE A 260 10.37 -13.09 1.78
CA ILE A 260 11.46 -14.04 2.05
C ILE A 260 12.12 -13.62 3.35
N ASN A 261 12.04 -14.48 4.37
CA ASN A 261 12.60 -14.30 5.71
C ASN A 261 13.83 -15.18 5.91
#